data_8fe320a79faee9ee67896f4c1ce94dbb
#
_entry.id   8fe320a79faee9ee67896f4c1ce94dbb
#
_cell.length_a   1.000
_cell.length_b   1.000
_cell.length_c   1.000
_cell.angle_alpha   90.00
_cell.angle_beta   90.00
_cell.angle_gamma   90.00
#
_symmetry.space_group_name_H-M   'P 1'
#
loop_
_entity.id
_entity.type
_entity.pdbx_description
1 polymer ?
#
loop_
_entity_poly.entity_id
_entity_poly.type
_entity_poly.pdbx_seq_one_letter_code
_entity_poly.pdbx_strand_id
1 'polypeptide(L)'
;VVNTAIQEDAHAIANTSYQGGHNEYFKYLYQLLKEKGAGHIKIFGGGGGVILPEEIKELQDYGITRIYAPDDGREMGLQGMINDLVQKASPNPSEGGEPLEVNHNTDATELKILGKDEVLKRIENKEIPTIARLISLSENIPEDFHTVFQAPPSGAGGAPVLGITGTGGAGKSSLVDELVRRFLIDFPEKTIGL
;
A
#
# COMPACT_ATOMS: atom_id res chain seq x y z
N VAL A 1 -4.58 -1.05 -9.41
CA VAL A 1 -4.73 -0.10 -8.30
C VAL A 1 -4.90 -0.83 -6.98
N VAL A 2 -6.03 -1.57 -6.73
CA VAL A 2 -6.28 -2.21 -5.42
C VAL A 2 -5.22 -3.24 -5.05
N ASN A 3 -4.88 -4.16 -5.96
CA ASN A 3 -3.84 -5.15 -5.70
C ASN A 3 -2.50 -4.50 -5.36
N THR A 4 -2.12 -3.46 -6.11
CA THR A 4 -0.90 -2.70 -5.86
C THR A 4 -0.93 -2.03 -4.49
N ALA A 5 -2.04 -1.36 -4.13
CA ALA A 5 -2.18 -0.73 -2.83
C ALA A 5 -2.03 -1.73 -1.67
N ILE A 6 -2.54 -2.95 -1.83
CA ILE A 6 -2.37 -4.02 -0.84
C ILE A 6 -0.92 -4.52 -0.80
N GLN A 7 -0.27 -4.68 -1.96
CA GLN A 7 1.12 -5.12 -2.07
C GLN A 7 2.12 -4.13 -1.47
N GLU A 8 1.83 -2.84 -1.64
CA GLU A 8 2.68 -1.74 -1.14
C GLU A 8 2.30 -1.30 0.28
N ASP A 9 1.39 -2.02 0.95
CA ASP A 9 0.89 -1.67 2.29
C ASP A 9 0.45 -0.20 2.38
N ALA A 10 -0.26 0.27 1.37
CA ALA A 10 -0.64 1.67 1.25
C ALA A 10 -1.74 2.04 2.24
N HIS A 11 -1.62 3.19 2.90
CA HIS A 11 -2.66 3.72 3.78
C HIS A 11 -3.84 4.32 3.03
N ALA A 12 -3.60 4.77 1.79
CA ALA A 12 -4.61 5.42 0.98
C ALA A 12 -4.41 5.23 -0.53
N ILE A 13 -5.51 5.33 -1.26
CA ILE A 13 -5.54 5.44 -2.71
C ILE A 13 -6.05 6.85 -3.04
N ALA A 14 -5.27 7.63 -3.79
CA ALA A 14 -5.70 8.90 -4.37
C ALA A 14 -5.90 8.74 -5.87
N ASN A 15 -7.10 9.04 -6.36
CA ASN A 15 -7.44 8.90 -7.76
C ASN A 15 -8.21 10.12 -8.29
N THR A 16 -8.04 10.40 -9.58
CA THR A 16 -8.77 11.48 -10.27
C THR A 16 -9.65 10.94 -11.37
N SER A 17 -10.83 11.54 -11.53
CA SER A 17 -11.74 11.21 -12.61
C SER A 17 -12.26 12.47 -13.27
N TYR A 18 -11.96 12.63 -14.56
CA TYR A 18 -12.41 13.75 -15.40
C TYR A 18 -13.46 13.35 -16.42
N GLN A 19 -13.94 12.11 -16.37
CA GLN A 19 -14.93 11.55 -17.29
C GLN A 19 -16.07 10.92 -16.50
N GLY A 20 -17.21 10.67 -17.15
CA GLY A 20 -18.34 9.97 -16.54
C GLY A 20 -17.97 8.56 -16.02
N GLY A 21 -18.80 8.01 -15.13
CA GLY A 21 -18.58 6.70 -14.53
C GLY A 21 -17.79 6.72 -13.22
N HIS A 22 -17.54 7.90 -12.66
CA HIS A 22 -16.80 8.06 -11.41
C HIS A 22 -17.56 7.43 -10.21
N ASN A 23 -18.89 7.53 -10.16
CA ASN A 23 -19.68 6.94 -9.09
C ASN A 23 -19.50 5.42 -9.01
N GLU A 24 -19.64 4.73 -10.13
CA GLU A 24 -19.46 3.29 -10.23
C GLU A 24 -18.02 2.89 -9.94
N TYR A 25 -17.06 3.67 -10.44
CA TYR A 25 -15.64 3.38 -10.26
C TYR A 25 -15.21 3.49 -8.80
N PHE A 26 -15.54 4.57 -8.09
CA PHE A 26 -15.19 4.72 -6.67
C PHE A 26 -15.90 3.68 -5.80
N LYS A 27 -17.18 3.40 -6.05
CA LYS A 27 -17.90 2.35 -5.34
C LYS A 27 -17.31 0.97 -5.57
N TYR A 28 -16.91 0.68 -6.82
CA TYR A 28 -16.22 -0.58 -7.16
C TYR A 28 -14.88 -0.71 -6.44
N LEU A 29 -14.06 0.34 -6.41
CA LEU A 29 -12.81 0.34 -5.66
C LEU A 29 -13.03 0.01 -4.18
N TYR A 30 -14.00 0.65 -3.56
CA TYR A 30 -14.37 0.45 -2.17
C TYR A 30 -14.82 -0.98 -1.87
N GLN A 31 -15.69 -1.53 -2.73
CA GLN A 31 -16.14 -2.91 -2.61
C GLN A 31 -14.99 -3.89 -2.75
N LEU A 32 -14.12 -3.70 -3.74
CA LEU A 32 -13.00 -4.57 -4.00
C LEU A 32 -11.97 -4.55 -2.86
N LEU A 33 -11.75 -3.41 -2.21
CA LEU A 33 -10.94 -3.33 -0.99
C LEU A 33 -11.56 -4.13 0.15
N LYS A 34 -12.87 -4.02 0.35
CA LYS A 34 -13.57 -4.81 1.38
C LYS A 34 -13.51 -6.31 1.11
N GLU A 35 -13.76 -6.74 -0.11
CA GLU A 35 -13.71 -8.16 -0.51
C GLU A 35 -12.33 -8.77 -0.28
N LYS A 36 -11.27 -7.96 -0.43
CA LYS A 36 -9.88 -8.38 -0.22
C LYS A 36 -9.38 -8.20 1.23
N GLY A 37 -10.26 -7.85 2.17
CA GLY A 37 -9.89 -7.63 3.57
C GLY A 37 -9.04 -6.36 3.80
N ALA A 38 -8.96 -5.46 2.82
CA ALA A 38 -8.18 -4.22 2.86
C ALA A 38 -9.05 -2.96 3.05
N GLY A 39 -10.18 -3.09 3.73
CA GLY A 39 -11.12 -1.99 3.98
C GLY A 39 -10.58 -0.85 4.86
N HIS A 40 -9.40 -1.01 5.45
CA HIS A 40 -8.67 0.03 6.16
C HIS A 40 -8.04 1.06 5.23
N ILE A 41 -7.73 0.69 3.98
CA ILE A 41 -7.15 1.60 2.97
C ILE A 41 -8.17 2.67 2.61
N LYS A 42 -7.80 3.92 2.81
CA LYS A 42 -8.66 5.08 2.56
C LYS A 42 -8.73 5.42 1.08
N ILE A 43 -9.87 5.92 0.61
CA ILE A 43 -10.02 6.35 -0.79
C ILE A 43 -10.25 7.85 -0.83
N PHE A 44 -9.40 8.53 -1.58
CA PHE A 44 -9.50 9.95 -1.88
C PHE A 44 -9.69 10.15 -3.38
N GLY A 45 -10.42 11.17 -3.75
CA GLY A 45 -10.67 11.46 -5.15
C GLY A 45 -10.81 12.94 -5.46
N GLY A 46 -10.83 13.21 -6.75
CA GLY A 46 -11.14 14.53 -7.30
C GLY A 46 -11.47 14.41 -8.78
N GLY A 47 -12.13 15.42 -9.33
CA GLY A 47 -12.57 15.38 -10.73
C GLY A 47 -12.68 16.77 -11.38
N GLY A 48 -12.01 17.77 -10.83
CA GLY A 48 -11.92 19.10 -11.45
C GLY A 48 -13.29 19.76 -11.75
N GLY A 49 -14.34 19.46 -10.97
CA GLY A 49 -15.69 19.99 -11.17
C GLY A 49 -16.59 19.10 -12.03
N VAL A 50 -16.12 17.96 -12.50
CA VAL A 50 -16.95 16.96 -13.22
C VAL A 50 -17.85 16.21 -12.24
N ILE A 51 -17.41 16.02 -10.99
CA ILE A 51 -18.18 15.36 -9.94
C ILE A 51 -19.06 16.42 -9.26
N LEU A 52 -20.35 16.23 -9.31
CA LEU A 52 -21.32 17.16 -8.75
C LEU A 52 -21.35 17.09 -7.21
N PRO A 53 -21.74 18.18 -6.50
CA PRO A 53 -21.79 18.18 -5.03
C PRO A 53 -22.67 17.06 -4.45
N GLU A 54 -23.76 16.73 -5.11
CA GLU A 54 -24.67 15.64 -4.71
C GLU A 54 -23.99 14.28 -4.83
N GLU A 55 -23.21 14.07 -5.90
CA GLU A 55 -22.44 12.85 -6.11
C GLU A 55 -21.29 12.72 -5.12
N ILE A 56 -20.62 13.83 -4.78
CA ILE A 56 -19.61 13.88 -3.73
C ILE A 56 -20.19 13.38 -2.40
N LYS A 57 -21.36 13.90 -2.04
CA LYS A 57 -22.05 13.48 -0.82
C LYS A 57 -22.42 11.99 -0.88
N GLU A 58 -22.98 11.53 -1.97
CA GLU A 58 -23.34 10.12 -2.17
C GLU A 58 -22.12 9.19 -2.01
N LEU A 59 -20.99 9.55 -2.62
CA LEU A 59 -19.75 8.78 -2.53
C LEU A 59 -19.19 8.76 -1.11
N GLN A 60 -19.20 9.88 -0.40
CA GLN A 60 -18.73 9.96 0.98
C GLN A 60 -19.66 9.17 1.93
N ASP A 61 -20.96 9.26 1.76
CA ASP A 61 -21.95 8.48 2.51
C ASP A 61 -21.81 6.97 2.24
N TYR A 62 -21.36 6.58 1.03
CA TYR A 62 -21.06 5.20 0.68
C TYR A 62 -19.81 4.64 1.34
N GLY A 63 -18.86 5.48 1.71
CA GLY A 63 -17.63 5.10 2.41
C GLY A 63 -16.33 5.60 1.76
N ILE A 64 -16.41 6.45 0.73
CA ILE A 64 -15.23 7.12 0.19
C ILE A 64 -14.81 8.21 1.17
N THR A 65 -13.53 8.24 1.53
CA THR A 65 -13.03 9.10 2.61
C THR A 65 -13.20 10.57 2.30
N ARG A 66 -12.82 11.01 1.10
CA ARG A 66 -13.00 12.38 0.63
C ARG A 66 -12.93 12.49 -0.88
N ILE A 67 -13.81 13.29 -1.45
CA ILE A 67 -13.72 13.77 -2.82
C ILE A 67 -13.48 15.28 -2.76
N TYR A 68 -12.39 15.73 -3.36
CA TYR A 68 -12.03 17.15 -3.41
C TYR A 68 -12.68 17.82 -4.60
N ALA A 69 -13.46 18.85 -4.31
CA ALA A 69 -14.05 19.75 -5.31
C ALA A 69 -13.08 20.90 -5.65
N PRO A 70 -13.29 21.62 -6.77
CA PRO A 70 -12.50 22.80 -7.11
C PRO A 70 -12.52 23.88 -6.04
N ASP A 71 -13.61 24.00 -5.28
CA ASP A 71 -13.75 24.97 -4.21
C ASP A 71 -12.85 24.62 -3.01
N ASP A 72 -12.64 23.35 -2.70
CA ASP A 72 -11.65 22.92 -1.70
C ASP A 72 -10.25 23.46 -2.04
N GLY A 73 -9.87 23.42 -3.33
CA GLY A 73 -8.59 23.95 -3.79
C GLY A 73 -8.48 25.49 -3.67
N ARG A 74 -9.60 26.20 -3.80
CA ARG A 74 -9.64 27.67 -3.60
C ARG A 74 -9.54 28.06 -2.13
N GLU A 75 -10.20 27.28 -1.25
CA GLU A 75 -10.25 27.57 0.18
C GLU A 75 -8.98 27.14 0.90
N MET A 76 -8.51 25.92 0.67
CA MET A 76 -7.37 25.33 1.39
C MET A 76 -6.04 25.48 0.65
N GLY A 77 -6.07 25.75 -0.64
CA GLY A 77 -4.89 25.67 -1.52
C GLY A 77 -4.38 24.24 -1.65
N LEU A 78 -3.39 24.04 -2.53
CA LEU A 78 -2.83 22.71 -2.80
C LEU A 78 -2.19 22.10 -1.54
N GLN A 79 -1.42 22.88 -0.80
CA GLN A 79 -0.79 22.39 0.43
C GLN A 79 -1.80 21.99 1.50
N GLY A 80 -2.87 22.75 1.65
CA GLY A 80 -3.95 22.43 2.58
C GLY A 80 -4.67 21.14 2.22
N MET A 81 -4.92 20.90 0.93
CA MET A 81 -5.52 19.64 0.44
C MET A 81 -4.59 18.45 0.71
N ILE A 82 -3.28 18.61 0.49
CA ILE A 82 -2.29 17.55 0.78
C ILE A 82 -2.27 17.24 2.29
N ASN A 83 -2.24 18.26 3.13
CA ASN A 83 -2.25 18.11 4.57
C ASN A 83 -3.52 17.40 5.07
N ASP A 84 -4.70 17.78 4.55
CA ASP A 84 -5.98 17.15 4.87
C ASP A 84 -6.00 15.67 4.43
N LEU A 85 -5.44 15.37 3.25
CA LEU A 85 -5.32 13.99 2.76
C LEU A 85 -4.43 13.16 3.68
N VAL A 86 -3.22 13.64 3.98
CA VAL A 86 -2.25 12.94 4.84
C VAL A 86 -2.82 12.73 6.22
N GLN A 87 -3.46 13.75 6.82
CA GLN A 87 -4.09 13.64 8.12
C GLN A 87 -5.18 12.57 8.17
N LYS A 88 -6.06 12.55 7.15
CA LYS A 88 -7.15 11.56 7.07
C LYS A 88 -6.68 10.16 6.67
N ALA A 89 -5.58 10.04 5.94
CA ALA A 89 -4.98 8.77 5.55
C ALA A 89 -4.29 8.10 6.75
N SER A 90 -3.75 8.88 7.68
CA SER A 90 -3.04 8.35 8.85
C SER A 90 -3.96 7.51 9.73
N PRO A 91 -3.49 6.36 10.24
CA PRO A 91 -4.27 5.48 11.10
C PRO A 91 -4.64 6.13 12.45
N ASN A 92 -3.85 7.11 12.92
CA ASN A 92 -4.13 7.92 14.11
C ASN A 92 -4.00 9.40 13.79
N PRO A 93 -5.06 10.06 13.29
CA PRO A 93 -5.04 11.51 13.09
C PRO A 93 -4.92 12.22 14.43
N SER A 94 -3.78 12.85 14.72
CA SER A 94 -3.65 13.72 15.87
C SER A 94 -4.46 15.00 15.64
N GLU A 95 -5.29 15.38 16.61
CA GLU A 95 -5.95 16.68 16.65
C GLU A 95 -4.91 17.77 16.95
N GLY A 96 -4.27 18.29 15.93
CA GLY A 96 -3.34 19.42 16.07
C GLY A 96 -2.12 19.32 15.17
N GLY A 97 -2.00 20.24 14.27
CA GLY A 97 -1.08 20.45 13.17
C GLY A 97 0.44 20.32 13.37
N GLU A 98 0.91 19.36 14.13
CA GLU A 98 2.32 18.96 14.13
C GLU A 98 2.60 17.99 12.99
N PRO A 99 3.84 17.93 12.47
CA PRO A 99 4.21 16.97 11.42
C PRO A 99 3.84 15.57 11.89
N LEU A 100 2.94 14.92 11.15
CA LEU A 100 2.51 13.56 11.45
C LEU A 100 3.73 12.64 11.37
N GLU A 101 4.24 12.22 12.50
CA GLU A 101 4.99 10.97 12.53
C GLU A 101 4.01 9.89 12.05
N VAL A 102 4.29 9.33 10.89
CA VAL A 102 3.51 8.19 10.37
C VAL A 102 3.57 7.12 11.45
N ASN A 103 2.43 6.87 12.10
CA ASN A 103 2.41 5.97 13.25
C ASN A 103 2.40 4.52 12.75
N HIS A 104 3.56 4.03 12.33
CA HIS A 104 3.82 2.62 12.00
C HIS A 104 3.55 1.67 13.17
N ASN A 105 3.24 2.22 14.35
CA ASN A 105 3.00 1.46 15.59
C ASN A 105 1.75 0.57 15.51
N THR A 106 0.79 0.88 14.63
CA THR A 106 -0.44 0.08 14.49
C THR A 106 -0.12 -1.26 13.83
N ASP A 107 0.71 -1.26 12.80
CA ASP A 107 1.09 -2.48 12.07
C ASP A 107 2.01 -3.37 12.92
N ALA A 108 2.96 -2.75 13.62
CA ALA A 108 3.81 -3.45 14.60
C ALA A 108 2.98 -4.08 15.73
N THR A 109 1.98 -3.37 16.22
CA THR A 109 1.09 -3.86 17.30
C THR A 109 0.26 -5.04 16.82
N GLU A 110 -0.32 -4.98 15.63
CA GLU A 110 -1.11 -6.07 15.05
C GLU A 110 -0.26 -7.33 14.83
N LEU A 111 0.94 -7.18 14.26
CA LEU A 111 1.88 -8.30 14.09
C LEU A 111 2.39 -8.88 15.42
N LYS A 112 2.60 -8.04 16.43
CA LYS A 112 2.94 -8.48 17.79
C LYS A 112 1.81 -9.27 18.46
N ILE A 113 0.56 -8.85 18.24
CA ILE A 113 -0.64 -9.54 18.76
C ILE A 113 -0.81 -10.92 18.12
N LEU A 114 -0.55 -11.04 16.82
CA LEU A 114 -0.61 -12.32 16.09
C LEU A 114 0.39 -13.35 16.63
N GLY A 115 1.54 -12.89 17.08
CA GLY A 115 2.63 -13.75 17.53
C GLY A 115 3.44 -14.39 16.38
N LYS A 116 4.67 -14.75 16.69
CA LYS A 116 5.68 -15.21 15.71
C LYS A 116 5.20 -16.41 14.88
N ASP A 117 4.63 -17.42 15.52
CA ASP A 117 4.24 -18.66 14.83
C ASP A 117 3.13 -18.45 13.82
N GLU A 118 2.14 -17.60 14.15
CA GLU A 118 1.06 -17.26 13.23
C GLU A 118 1.57 -16.39 12.07
N VAL A 119 2.47 -15.46 12.33
CA VAL A 119 3.11 -14.64 11.29
C VAL A 119 3.90 -15.52 10.32
N LEU A 120 4.70 -16.48 10.81
CA LEU A 120 5.44 -17.42 9.96
C LEU A 120 4.50 -18.26 9.10
N LYS A 121 3.42 -18.78 9.68
CA LYS A 121 2.41 -19.56 8.94
C LYS A 121 1.75 -18.74 7.82
N ARG A 122 1.47 -17.46 8.05
CA ARG A 122 0.92 -16.58 7.03
C ARG A 122 1.92 -16.29 5.92
N ILE A 123 3.21 -16.14 6.24
CA ILE A 123 4.28 -16.00 5.25
C ILE A 123 4.39 -17.27 4.39
N GLU A 124 4.38 -18.45 5.01
CA GLU A 124 4.41 -19.74 4.30
C GLU A 124 3.21 -19.89 3.35
N ASN A 125 2.05 -19.41 3.76
CA ASN A 125 0.84 -19.35 2.94
C ASN A 125 0.84 -18.21 1.91
N LYS A 126 1.94 -17.45 1.82
CA LYS A 126 2.11 -16.31 0.89
C LYS A 126 1.02 -15.24 1.05
N GLU A 127 0.62 -14.97 2.29
CA GLU A 127 -0.38 -13.95 2.60
C GLU A 127 0.22 -12.55 2.37
N ILE A 128 -0.16 -11.95 1.25
CA ILE A 128 0.40 -10.68 0.76
C ILE A 128 0.32 -9.55 1.80
N PRO A 129 -0.82 -9.30 2.49
CA PRO A 129 -0.89 -8.21 3.48
C PRO A 129 0.11 -8.37 4.63
N THR A 130 0.29 -9.59 5.14
CA THR A 130 1.27 -9.86 6.21
C THR A 130 2.70 -9.63 5.73
N ILE A 131 3.03 -10.07 4.51
CA ILE A 131 4.37 -9.86 3.90
C ILE A 131 4.62 -8.37 3.69
N ALA A 132 3.66 -7.63 3.12
CA ALA A 132 3.76 -6.19 2.88
C ALA A 132 4.02 -5.42 4.19
N ARG A 133 3.26 -5.69 5.24
CA ARG A 133 3.44 -5.08 6.56
C ARG A 133 4.80 -5.40 7.19
N LEU A 134 5.30 -6.62 7.03
CA LEU A 134 6.64 -6.97 7.52
C LEU A 134 7.75 -6.22 6.77
N ILE A 135 7.59 -6.02 5.46
CA ILE A 135 8.51 -5.22 4.66
C ILE A 135 8.47 -3.76 5.14
N SER A 136 7.28 -3.16 5.24
CA SER A 136 7.11 -1.79 5.75
C SER A 136 7.70 -1.63 7.15
N LEU A 137 7.48 -2.61 8.04
CA LEU A 137 8.02 -2.60 9.39
C LEU A 137 9.56 -2.68 9.39
N SER A 138 10.14 -3.53 8.56
CA SER A 138 11.59 -3.70 8.46
C SER A 138 12.30 -2.45 7.93
N GLU A 139 11.65 -1.68 7.06
CA GLU A 139 12.19 -0.46 6.47
C GLU A 139 12.05 0.76 7.41
N ASN A 140 10.90 0.87 8.06
CA ASN A 140 10.54 2.08 8.81
C ASN A 140 10.86 1.97 10.32
N ILE A 141 10.73 0.78 10.92
CA ILE A 141 10.97 0.54 12.35
C ILE A 141 11.74 -0.79 12.54
N PRO A 142 13.03 -0.85 12.21
CA PRO A 142 13.82 -2.08 12.29
C PRO A 142 13.86 -2.71 13.69
N GLU A 143 13.79 -1.90 14.75
CA GLU A 143 13.79 -2.37 16.15
C GLU A 143 12.53 -3.20 16.42
N ASP A 144 11.37 -2.74 15.99
CA ASP A 144 10.11 -3.44 16.13
C ASP A 144 10.06 -4.69 15.25
N PHE A 145 10.60 -4.61 14.03
CA PHE A 145 10.73 -5.78 13.16
C PHE A 145 11.50 -6.91 13.85
N HIS A 146 12.63 -6.62 14.49
CA HIS A 146 13.41 -7.61 15.20
C HIS A 146 12.70 -8.23 16.41
N THR A 147 11.70 -7.55 16.98
CA THR A 147 10.87 -8.11 18.05
C THR A 147 9.82 -9.09 17.55
N VAL A 148 9.27 -8.82 16.36
CA VAL A 148 8.24 -9.65 15.71
C VAL A 148 8.88 -10.80 14.93
N PHE A 149 9.95 -10.53 14.22
CA PHE A 149 10.59 -11.45 13.29
C PHE A 149 12.11 -11.48 13.50
N GLN A 150 12.61 -12.55 14.08
CA GLN A 150 14.04 -12.79 14.11
C GLN A 150 14.46 -13.44 12.79
N ALA A 151 15.22 -12.70 11.98
CA ALA A 151 15.84 -13.27 10.79
C ALA A 151 16.68 -14.49 11.16
N PRO A 152 16.69 -15.56 10.36
CA PRO A 152 17.63 -16.66 10.57
C PRO A 152 19.07 -16.12 10.58
N PRO A 153 19.95 -16.69 11.41
CA PRO A 153 21.33 -16.22 11.47
C PRO A 153 21.94 -16.20 10.07
N SER A 154 22.62 -15.11 9.74
CA SER A 154 23.30 -14.91 8.46
C SER A 154 24.23 -16.10 8.20
N GLY A 155 23.95 -16.86 7.13
CA GLY A 155 24.70 -18.06 6.74
C GLY A 155 23.96 -19.39 6.88
N ALA A 156 22.79 -19.44 7.52
CA ALA A 156 21.96 -20.64 7.55
C ALA A 156 21.08 -20.75 6.30
N GLY A 157 21.65 -21.19 5.17
CA GLY A 157 20.88 -21.59 3.99
C GLY A 157 20.14 -20.46 3.26
N GLY A 158 20.68 -19.24 3.29
CA GLY A 158 20.10 -18.10 2.55
C GLY A 158 19.99 -18.38 1.05
N ALA A 159 18.93 -17.86 0.42
CA ALA A 159 18.78 -17.95 -1.02
C ALA A 159 20.00 -17.32 -1.73
N PRO A 160 20.52 -17.94 -2.80
CA PRO A 160 21.60 -17.33 -3.57
C PRO A 160 21.15 -16.01 -4.17
N VAL A 161 22.01 -14.98 -4.10
CA VAL A 161 21.75 -13.65 -4.64
C VAL A 161 22.54 -13.49 -5.93
N LEU A 162 21.83 -13.18 -7.03
CA LEU A 162 22.41 -12.86 -8.32
C LEU A 162 22.28 -11.35 -8.59
N GLY A 163 23.41 -10.64 -8.59
CA GLY A 163 23.46 -9.22 -8.96
C GLY A 163 23.70 -9.04 -10.46
N ILE A 164 22.90 -8.20 -11.13
CA ILE A 164 23.04 -7.86 -12.53
C ILE A 164 23.37 -6.38 -12.65
N THR A 165 24.56 -6.08 -13.20
CA THR A 165 25.05 -4.69 -13.37
C THR A 165 25.29 -4.36 -14.85
N GLY A 166 25.37 -3.09 -15.16
CA GLY A 166 25.68 -2.58 -16.51
C GLY A 166 25.23 -1.12 -16.67
N THR A 167 25.67 -0.52 -17.76
CA THR A 167 25.35 0.88 -18.10
C THR A 167 23.86 1.10 -18.39
N GLY A 168 23.42 2.35 -18.38
CA GLY A 168 22.09 2.74 -18.82
C GLY A 168 21.80 2.23 -20.24
N GLY A 169 20.62 1.68 -20.48
CA GLY A 169 20.23 1.17 -21.81
C GLY A 169 20.81 -0.19 -22.20
N ALA A 170 21.63 -0.84 -21.37
CA ALA A 170 22.27 -2.13 -21.67
C ALA A 170 21.31 -3.34 -21.67
N GLY A 171 20.00 -3.13 -21.48
CA GLY A 171 19.01 -4.23 -21.49
C GLY A 171 18.95 -5.07 -20.21
N LYS A 172 19.46 -4.55 -19.07
CA LYS A 172 19.46 -5.26 -17.79
C LYS A 172 18.06 -5.75 -17.37
N SER A 173 17.07 -4.87 -17.45
CA SER A 173 15.70 -5.20 -17.05
C SER A 173 15.10 -6.28 -17.94
N SER A 174 15.35 -6.22 -19.25
CA SER A 174 14.90 -7.25 -20.19
C SER A 174 15.59 -8.60 -19.94
N LEU A 175 16.88 -8.58 -19.57
CA LEU A 175 17.61 -9.79 -19.20
C LEU A 175 17.05 -10.39 -17.92
N VAL A 176 16.79 -9.57 -16.88
CA VAL A 176 16.18 -10.02 -15.62
C VAL A 176 14.83 -10.67 -15.88
N ASP A 177 13.95 -10.00 -16.64
CA ASP A 177 12.62 -10.51 -16.99
C ASP A 177 12.70 -11.89 -17.65
N GLU A 178 13.56 -12.03 -18.65
CA GLU A 178 13.72 -13.30 -19.38
C GLU A 178 14.35 -14.39 -18.49
N LEU A 179 15.31 -14.08 -17.65
CA LEU A 179 15.90 -15.03 -16.71
C LEU A 179 14.86 -15.53 -15.69
N VAL A 180 14.09 -14.63 -15.11
CA VAL A 180 13.03 -14.96 -14.17
C VAL A 180 11.98 -15.82 -14.82
N ARG A 181 11.53 -15.44 -16.02
CA ARG A 181 10.54 -16.20 -16.78
C ARG A 181 10.99 -17.62 -17.05
N ARG A 182 12.22 -17.82 -17.54
CA ARG A 182 12.77 -19.15 -17.80
C ARG A 182 12.92 -19.96 -16.53
N PHE A 183 13.47 -19.35 -15.50
CA PHE A 183 13.67 -20.03 -14.21
C PHE A 183 12.34 -20.55 -13.64
N LEU A 184 11.27 -19.75 -13.67
CA LEU A 184 9.95 -20.17 -13.17
C LEU A 184 9.25 -21.21 -14.05
N ILE A 185 9.61 -21.30 -15.34
CA ILE A 185 9.15 -22.39 -16.21
C ILE A 185 9.83 -23.70 -15.83
N ASP A 186 11.14 -23.67 -15.61
CA ASP A 186 11.93 -24.86 -15.29
C ASP A 186 11.77 -25.31 -13.83
N PHE A 187 11.50 -24.36 -12.93
CA PHE A 187 11.38 -24.58 -11.48
C PHE A 187 10.11 -23.94 -10.92
N PRO A 188 8.92 -24.45 -11.26
CA PRO A 188 7.64 -23.82 -10.90
C PRO A 188 7.35 -23.82 -9.39
N GLU A 189 8.03 -24.67 -8.61
CA GLU A 189 7.91 -24.75 -7.15
C GLU A 189 8.81 -23.76 -6.42
N LYS A 190 9.72 -23.08 -7.11
CA LYS A 190 10.65 -22.12 -6.52
C LYS A 190 10.04 -20.72 -6.47
N THR A 191 10.56 -19.92 -5.54
CA THR A 191 10.19 -18.50 -5.39
C THR A 191 11.42 -17.64 -5.66
N ILE A 192 11.25 -16.54 -6.40
CA ILE A 192 12.27 -15.54 -6.66
C ILE A 192 11.83 -14.24 -6.03
N GLY A 193 12.72 -13.59 -5.26
CA GLY A 193 12.60 -12.20 -4.86
C GLY A 193 13.33 -11.30 -5.86
N LEU A 194 12.72 -10.20 -6.25
CA LEU A 194 13.27 -9.18 -7.16
C LEU A 194 13.39 -7.86 -6.44
#